data_30d1739d92136954e60d908ca7c99ffc
#
_entry.id   30d1739d92136954e60d908ca7c99ffc
#
_cell.length_a   1.000
_cell.length_b   1.000
_cell.length_c   1.000
_cell.angle_alpha   90.00
_cell.angle_beta   90.00
_cell.angle_gamma   90.00
#
_symmetry.space_group_name_H-M   'P 1'
#
loop_
_entity.id
_entity.type
_entity.pdbx_description
1 polymer ?
#
loop_
_entity_poly.entity_id
_entity_poly.type
_entity_poly.pdbx_seq_one_letter_code
_entity_poly.pdbx_strand_id
1 'polypeptide(L)' 'MNEKISTFIKNKRKQLKLTQPELAERAGVGLRFVRELEKGKESVRVDKVNQVLALFGSEIGVIQKTES' A
#
# COMPACT_ATOMS: atom_id res chain seq x y z
N MET A 1 7.19 -2.39 11.07
CA MET A 1 5.76 -2.33 10.79
C MET A 1 5.51 -1.77 9.44
N ASN A 2 5.95 -0.57 9.22
CA ASN A 2 5.76 0.05 7.91
C ASN A 2 6.46 -0.70 6.82
N GLU A 3 7.55 -1.33 7.20
CA GLU A 3 8.29 -2.12 6.28
C GLU A 3 7.46 -3.26 5.71
N LYS A 4 6.58 -3.82 6.54
CA LYS A 4 5.76 -4.93 6.08
C LYS A 4 4.74 -4.49 5.05
N ILE A 5 4.19 -3.29 5.22
CA ILE A 5 3.23 -2.77 4.25
C ILE A 5 3.93 -2.47 2.94
N SER A 6 5.10 -1.84 3.00
CA SER A 6 5.81 -1.50 1.79
C SER A 6 6.22 -2.74 1.02
N THR A 7 6.67 -3.77 1.74
CA THR A 7 7.06 -5.02 1.12
C THR A 7 5.84 -5.73 0.52
N PHE A 8 4.73 -5.75 1.26
CA PHE A 8 3.51 -6.38 0.78
C PHE A 8 3.06 -5.74 -0.53
N ILE A 9 3.02 -4.42 -0.57
CA ILE A 9 2.55 -3.71 -1.75
C ILE A 9 3.49 -3.92 -2.93
N LYS A 10 4.79 -3.86 -2.67
CA LYS A 10 5.74 -4.06 -3.74
C LYS A 10 5.62 -5.47 -4.32
N ASN A 11 5.48 -6.47 -3.46
CA ASN A 11 5.38 -7.84 -3.92
C ASN A 11 4.09 -8.07 -4.69
N LYS A 12 2.98 -7.53 -4.22
CA LYS A 12 1.72 -7.68 -4.92
C LYS A 12 1.77 -6.98 -6.28
N ARG A 13 2.38 -5.80 -6.31
CA ARG A 13 2.52 -5.09 -7.56
C ARG A 13 3.29 -5.94 -8.58
N LYS A 14 4.38 -6.54 -8.12
CA LYS A 14 5.20 -7.36 -9.01
C LYS A 14 4.46 -8.62 -9.43
N GLN A 15 3.68 -9.20 -8.54
CA GLN A 15 2.89 -10.38 -8.90
C GLN A 15 1.89 -10.06 -10.01
N LEU A 16 1.36 -8.86 -9.98
CA LEU A 16 0.42 -8.42 -11.01
C LEU A 16 1.12 -7.85 -12.24
N LYS A 17 2.45 -7.83 -12.19
CA LYS A 17 3.28 -7.35 -13.30
C LYS A 17 2.98 -5.90 -13.65
N LEU A 18 2.79 -5.10 -12.61
CA LEU A 18 2.52 -3.68 -12.78
C LEU A 18 3.77 -2.87 -12.49
N THR A 19 3.95 -1.78 -13.23
CA THR A 19 4.95 -0.79 -12.88
C THR A 19 4.37 0.11 -11.80
N GLN A 20 5.22 0.91 -11.18
CA GLN A 20 4.73 1.86 -10.18
C GLN A 20 3.74 2.86 -10.76
N PRO A 21 3.98 3.44 -11.95
CA PRO A 21 2.97 4.32 -12.55
C PRO A 21 1.64 3.60 -12.80
N GLU A 22 1.70 2.35 -13.23
CA GLU A 22 0.47 1.59 -13.48
C GLU A 22 -0.30 1.36 -12.19
N LEU A 23 0.41 1.04 -11.12
CA LEU A 23 -0.24 0.85 -9.83
C LEU A 23 -0.89 2.15 -9.37
N ALA A 24 -0.17 3.26 -9.51
CA ALA A 24 -0.69 4.55 -9.10
C ALA A 24 -1.97 4.87 -9.84
N GLU A 25 -1.98 4.64 -11.14
CA GLU A 25 -3.14 4.93 -11.96
C GLU A 25 -4.34 4.07 -11.56
N ARG A 26 -4.10 2.78 -11.37
CA ARG A 26 -5.19 1.88 -11.02
C ARG A 26 -5.75 2.12 -9.64
N ALA A 27 -4.89 2.54 -8.71
CA ALA A 27 -5.33 2.81 -7.35
C ALA A 27 -5.93 4.20 -7.19
N GLY A 28 -5.71 5.07 -8.18
CA GLY A 28 -6.20 6.44 -8.08
C GLY A 28 -5.38 7.29 -7.15
N VAL A 29 -4.08 7.02 -7.06
CA VAL A 29 -3.18 7.81 -6.22
C VAL A 29 -2.02 8.28 -7.07
N GLY A 30 -1.20 9.19 -6.53
CA GLY A 30 -0.08 9.73 -7.27
C GLY A 30 1.08 8.77 -7.33
N LEU A 31 1.88 8.89 -8.38
CA LEU A 31 3.07 8.06 -8.52
C LEU A 31 4.05 8.31 -7.38
N ARG A 32 4.21 9.57 -6.99
CA ARG A 32 5.10 9.89 -5.90
C ARG A 32 4.67 9.19 -4.62
N PHE A 33 3.35 9.14 -4.40
CA PHE A 33 2.83 8.45 -3.22
C PHE A 33 3.21 6.97 -3.26
N VAL A 34 3.07 6.33 -4.41
CA VAL A 34 3.43 4.91 -4.55
C VAL A 34 4.91 4.71 -4.25
N ARG A 35 5.76 5.59 -4.80
CA ARG A 35 7.19 5.47 -4.58
C ARG A 35 7.55 5.58 -3.09
N GLU A 36 6.95 6.56 -2.41
CA GLU A 36 7.23 6.76 -1.00
C GLU A 36 6.71 5.59 -0.17
N LEU A 37 5.55 5.09 -0.55
CA LEU A 37 4.94 3.97 0.15
C LEU A 37 5.83 2.73 0.05
N GLU A 38 6.35 2.45 -1.12
CA GLU A 38 7.18 1.27 -1.32
C GLU A 38 8.55 1.42 -0.68
N LYS A 39 8.97 2.64 -0.42
CA LYS A 39 10.21 2.87 0.30
C LYS A 39 10.05 2.73 1.80
N GLY A 40 8.84 2.59 2.27
CA GLY A 40 8.59 2.43 3.69
C GLY A 40 8.48 3.73 4.45
N LYS A 41 8.12 4.82 3.77
CA LYS A 41 7.95 6.08 4.44
C LYS A 41 6.87 5.97 5.49
N GLU A 42 7.14 6.48 6.69
CA GLU A 42 6.22 6.30 7.80
C GLU A 42 5.05 7.26 7.80
N SER A 43 5.24 8.49 7.40
CA SER A 43 4.13 9.43 7.44
C SER A 43 3.41 9.45 6.11
N VAL A 44 2.60 8.43 5.88
CA VAL A 44 1.75 8.35 4.71
C VAL A 44 0.30 8.35 5.16
N ARG A 45 -0.57 8.79 4.28
CA ARG A 45 -1.99 8.85 4.59
C ARG A 45 -2.60 7.47 4.51
N VAL A 46 -3.28 7.07 5.59
CA VAL A 46 -3.87 5.75 5.66
C VAL A 46 -4.97 5.57 4.62
N ASP A 47 -5.76 6.63 4.38
CA ASP A 47 -6.82 6.54 3.40
C ASP A 47 -6.28 6.24 2.01
N LYS A 48 -5.13 6.83 1.66
CA LYS A 48 -4.53 6.55 0.36
C LYS A 48 -3.86 5.19 0.32
N VAL A 49 -3.31 4.76 1.45
CA VAL A 49 -2.74 3.42 1.52
C VAL A 49 -3.84 2.41 1.29
N ASN A 50 -5.02 2.63 1.88
CA ASN A 50 -6.14 1.72 1.68
C ASN A 50 -6.63 1.72 0.24
N GLN A 51 -6.52 2.84 -0.47
CA GLN A 51 -6.86 2.84 -1.89
C GLN A 51 -5.97 1.89 -2.66
N VAL A 52 -4.68 1.87 -2.32
CA VAL A 52 -3.75 0.96 -2.98
C VAL A 52 -4.07 -0.48 -2.60
N LEU A 53 -4.28 -0.71 -1.29
CA LEU A 53 -4.55 -2.05 -0.81
C LEU A 53 -5.85 -2.62 -1.34
N ALA A 54 -6.81 -1.76 -1.65
CA ALA A 54 -8.08 -2.21 -2.18
C ALA A 54 -7.92 -2.95 -3.50
N LEU A 55 -6.91 -2.60 -4.28
CA LEU A 55 -6.64 -3.32 -5.52
C LEU A 55 -6.28 -4.77 -5.25
N PHE A 56 -5.77 -5.05 -4.07
CA PHE A 56 -5.33 -6.39 -3.70
C PHE A 56 -6.32 -7.07 -2.77
N GLY A 57 -7.50 -6.47 -2.60
CA GLY A 57 -8.53 -7.04 -1.73
C GLY A 57 -8.16 -6.94 -0.26
N SER A 58 -7.37 -5.94 0.11
CA SER A 58 -6.90 -5.79 1.48
C SER A 58 -7.16 -4.38 1.96
N GLU A 59 -6.98 -4.18 3.24
CA GLU A 59 -7.09 -2.85 3.82
C GLU A 59 -6.42 -2.83 5.18
N ILE A 60 -6.05 -1.62 5.60
CA ILE A 60 -5.56 -1.43 6.95
C ILE A 60 -6.76 -1.09 7.81
N GLY A 61 -6.92 -1.82 8.89
CA GLY A 61 -8.01 -1.55 9.81
C GLY A 61 -7.49 -1.48 11.22
N VAL A 62 -8.34 -1.01 12.11
CA VAL A 62 -8.02 -1.02 13.52
C VAL A 62 -8.27 -2.43 14.03
N ILE A 63 -7.24 -3.07 14.52
CA ILE A 63 -7.36 -4.40 15.05
C ILE A 63 -7.37 -4.30 16.55
N GLN A 64 -8.46 -4.73 17.15
CA GLN A 64 -8.55 -4.74 18.59
C GLN A 64 -7.74 -5.88 19.10
N LYS A 65 -6.71 -5.54 19.79
CA LYS A 65 -5.92 -6.56 20.40
C LYS A 65 -6.52 -6.84 21.71
N THR A 66 -7.19 -7.76 21.76
CA THR A 66 -7.73 -8.09 23.04
C THR A 66 -6.85 -9.12 23.67
N GLU A 67 -6.57 -8.82 23.17
CA GLU A 67 -6.15 -9.41 23.59
C GLU A 67 -5.46 -9.71 23.73
N SER A 68 -5.54 -9.34 23.72
CA SER A 68 -5.15 -9.41 23.70
C SER A 68 -4.77 -9.30 23.76
#